data_319556fa593179330382fb3ca88ff9fd
#
_entry.id   319556fa593179330382fb3ca88ff9fd
#
_cell.length_a   1.000
_cell.length_b   1.000
_cell.length_c   1.000
_cell.angle_alpha   90.00
_cell.angle_beta   90.00
_cell.angle_gamma   90.00
#
_symmetry.space_group_name_H-M   'P 1'
#
loop_
_entity.id
_entity.type
_entity.pdbx_description
1 polymer ?
#
loop_
_entity_poly.entity_id
_entity_poly.type
_entity_poly.pdbx_seq_one_letter_code
_entity_poly.pdbx_strand_id
1 'polypeptide(L)'
;MPKDLQLDIFEKQLALANELDLPVIVHDREAHEDTMRLLKKYKPKGVVHCFSGSVETAKETLKLGMYIGLGGAVTFKNAKKPLEVAEYVPEDRLLLETDCPYMSPVPFRGRRNSSELIAYSAEKIAEVRHTDAQQLINSAAENARRLFEIE
;
A
#
# COMPACT_ATOMS: atom_id res chain seq x y z
N MET A 1 11.62 -19.98 1.87
CA MET A 1 10.67 -20.56 2.84
C MET A 1 9.60 -21.32 2.06
N PRO A 2 9.20 -22.55 2.44
CA PRO A 2 8.12 -23.29 1.81
C PRO A 2 6.80 -22.51 1.83
N LYS A 3 5.99 -22.62 0.77
CA LYS A 3 4.74 -21.85 0.61
C LYS A 3 3.76 -22.14 1.76
N ASP A 4 3.59 -23.41 2.12
CA ASP A 4 2.64 -23.81 3.18
C ASP A 4 3.00 -23.20 4.53
N LEU A 5 4.30 -23.12 4.84
CA LEU A 5 4.78 -22.49 6.07
C LEU A 5 4.56 -20.97 6.05
N GLN A 6 4.74 -20.32 4.90
CA GLN A 6 4.43 -18.88 4.77
C GLN A 6 2.94 -18.61 5.02
N LEU A 7 2.06 -19.43 4.46
CA LEU A 7 0.62 -19.31 4.64
C LEU A 7 0.20 -19.56 6.09
N ASP A 8 0.74 -20.59 6.74
CA ASP A 8 0.45 -20.89 8.14
C ASP A 8 0.88 -19.73 9.07
N ILE A 9 2.08 -19.20 8.85
CA ILE A 9 2.57 -18.06 9.63
C ILE A 9 1.74 -16.80 9.36
N PHE A 10 1.45 -16.51 8.10
CA PHE A 10 0.64 -15.34 7.75
C PHE A 10 -0.75 -15.42 8.37
N GLU A 11 -1.38 -16.59 8.32
CA GLU A 11 -2.68 -16.83 8.95
C GLU A 11 -2.65 -16.59 10.47
N LYS A 12 -1.62 -17.09 11.16
CA LYS A 12 -1.42 -16.87 12.60
C LYS A 12 -1.19 -15.40 12.95
N GLN A 13 -0.45 -14.66 12.10
CA GLN A 13 -0.23 -13.22 12.29
C GLN A 13 -1.53 -12.42 12.13
N LEU A 14 -2.36 -12.77 11.13
CA LEU A 14 -3.66 -12.12 10.96
C LEU A 14 -4.61 -12.40 12.12
N ALA A 15 -4.64 -13.65 12.62
CA ALA A 15 -5.45 -14.01 13.79
C ALA A 15 -5.01 -13.23 15.03
N LEU A 16 -3.71 -13.16 15.29
CA LEU A 16 -3.14 -12.44 16.43
C LEU A 16 -3.41 -10.92 16.33
N ALA A 17 -3.24 -10.34 15.15
CA ALA A 17 -3.53 -8.92 14.93
C ALA A 17 -5.01 -8.59 15.23
N ASN A 18 -5.92 -9.46 14.80
CA ASN A 18 -7.35 -9.29 15.10
C ASN A 18 -7.66 -9.45 16.60
N GLU A 19 -7.02 -10.42 17.27
CA GLU A 19 -7.17 -10.63 18.73
C GLU A 19 -6.72 -9.40 19.53
N LEU A 20 -5.63 -8.77 19.08
CA LEU A 20 -5.04 -7.58 19.74
C LEU A 20 -5.62 -6.25 19.21
N ASP A 21 -6.56 -6.29 18.26
CA ASP A 21 -7.12 -5.13 17.54
C ASP A 21 -6.05 -4.22 16.89
N LEU A 22 -4.94 -4.81 16.44
CA LEU A 22 -3.82 -4.10 15.83
C LEU A 22 -3.94 -4.06 14.30
N PRO A 23 -3.61 -2.91 13.67
CA PRO A 23 -3.53 -2.83 12.22
C PRO A 23 -2.32 -3.59 11.67
N VAL A 24 -2.47 -4.17 10.47
CA VAL A 24 -1.41 -4.90 9.78
C VAL A 24 -0.89 -4.15 8.56
N ILE A 25 0.41 -4.30 8.28
CA ILE A 25 1.02 -3.89 7.02
C ILE A 25 1.30 -5.17 6.24
N VAL A 26 0.53 -5.41 5.18
CA VAL A 26 0.58 -6.64 4.40
C VAL A 26 1.52 -6.47 3.21
N HIS A 27 2.54 -7.32 3.11
CA HIS A 27 3.40 -7.44 1.94
C HIS A 27 2.86 -8.53 1.01
N ASP A 28 2.56 -8.16 -0.24
CA ASP A 28 2.06 -9.08 -1.25
C ASP A 28 2.95 -9.03 -2.51
N ARG A 29 3.76 -10.06 -2.70
CA ARG A 29 4.62 -10.19 -3.86
C ARG A 29 4.31 -11.47 -4.63
N GLU A 30 3.62 -11.32 -5.77
CA GLU A 30 3.23 -12.44 -6.65
C GLU A 30 2.39 -13.53 -5.96
N ALA A 31 1.66 -13.15 -4.89
CA ALA A 31 0.85 -14.07 -4.08
C ALA A 31 -0.60 -13.59 -3.90
N HIS A 32 -1.10 -12.76 -4.83
CA HIS A 32 -2.39 -12.06 -4.72
C HIS A 32 -3.57 -12.96 -4.37
N GLU A 33 -3.65 -14.16 -4.95
CA GLU A 33 -4.77 -15.08 -4.70
C GLU A 33 -4.79 -15.57 -3.25
N ASP A 34 -3.65 -16.06 -2.75
CA ASP A 34 -3.53 -16.55 -1.38
C ASP A 34 -3.67 -15.43 -0.36
N THR A 35 -3.06 -14.27 -0.63
CA THR A 35 -3.18 -13.07 0.19
C THR A 35 -4.64 -12.65 0.31
N MET A 36 -5.35 -12.48 -0.80
CA MET A 36 -6.75 -12.08 -0.79
C MET A 36 -7.66 -13.11 -0.14
N ARG A 37 -7.37 -14.40 -0.28
CA ARG A 37 -8.11 -15.47 0.40
C ARG A 37 -8.02 -15.32 1.92
N LEU A 38 -6.82 -15.09 2.47
CA LEU A 38 -6.62 -14.89 3.90
C LEU A 38 -7.18 -13.57 4.40
N LEU A 39 -7.01 -12.48 3.66
CA LEU A 39 -7.58 -11.18 4.01
C LEU A 39 -9.13 -11.23 4.06
N LYS A 40 -9.78 -11.92 3.12
CA LYS A 40 -11.23 -12.14 3.13
C LYS A 40 -11.69 -12.96 4.34
N LYS A 41 -10.90 -13.94 4.76
CA LYS A 41 -11.18 -14.79 5.94
C LYS A 41 -11.10 -14.01 7.24
N TYR A 42 -10.03 -13.25 7.42
CA TYR A 42 -9.70 -12.57 8.67
C TYR A 42 -10.21 -11.14 8.77
N LYS A 43 -10.36 -10.44 7.64
CA LYS A 43 -10.80 -9.02 7.54
C LYS A 43 -10.05 -8.10 8.52
N PRO A 44 -8.71 -8.10 8.51
CA PRO A 44 -7.94 -7.30 9.45
C PRO A 44 -8.09 -5.81 9.14
N LYS A 45 -7.90 -4.94 10.14
CA LYS A 45 -7.54 -3.54 9.90
C LYS A 45 -6.16 -3.52 9.25
N GLY A 46 -5.91 -2.65 8.27
CA GLY A 46 -4.56 -2.56 7.75
C GLY A 46 -4.44 -1.97 6.36
N VAL A 47 -3.25 -2.12 5.82
CA VAL A 47 -2.87 -1.67 4.48
C VAL A 47 -2.19 -2.79 3.73
N VAL A 48 -2.49 -2.93 2.44
CA VAL A 48 -1.62 -3.67 1.52
C VAL A 48 -0.59 -2.69 0.99
N HIS A 49 0.66 -2.83 1.46
CA HIS A 49 1.75 -1.93 1.15
C HIS A 49 2.39 -2.28 -0.19
N CYS A 50 3.05 -1.29 -0.81
CA CYS A 50 3.68 -1.40 -2.12
C CYS A 50 2.77 -2.11 -3.15
N PHE A 51 1.50 -1.70 -3.16
CA PHE A 51 0.44 -2.39 -3.88
C PHE A 51 0.79 -2.55 -5.36
N SER A 52 0.82 -3.79 -5.82
CA SER A 52 1.20 -4.17 -7.18
C SER A 52 0.08 -4.89 -7.96
N GLY A 53 -1.10 -5.03 -7.35
CA GLY A 53 -2.28 -5.65 -7.95
C GLY A 53 -2.94 -4.79 -9.03
N SER A 54 -4.00 -5.34 -9.62
CA SER A 54 -4.85 -4.62 -10.56
C SER A 54 -5.89 -3.75 -9.84
N VAL A 55 -6.62 -2.92 -10.60
CA VAL A 55 -7.76 -2.16 -10.08
C VAL A 55 -8.83 -3.08 -9.48
N GLU A 56 -9.06 -4.27 -10.07
CA GLU A 56 -9.99 -5.27 -9.54
C GLU A 56 -9.55 -5.77 -8.16
N THR A 57 -8.25 -6.07 -7.99
CA THR A 57 -7.69 -6.46 -6.69
C THR A 57 -7.77 -5.32 -5.68
N ALA A 58 -7.53 -4.08 -6.12
CA ALA A 58 -7.71 -2.90 -5.28
C ALA A 58 -9.16 -2.75 -4.81
N LYS A 59 -10.14 -2.93 -5.70
CA LYS A 59 -11.58 -2.94 -5.34
C LYS A 59 -11.91 -3.96 -4.27
N GLU A 60 -11.36 -5.16 -4.39
CA GLU A 60 -11.57 -6.22 -3.40
C GLU A 60 -10.95 -5.86 -2.03
N THR A 61 -9.72 -5.32 -2.04
CA THR A 61 -9.03 -4.86 -0.84
C THR A 61 -9.81 -3.74 -0.13
N LEU A 62 -10.29 -2.76 -0.90
CA LEU A 62 -11.10 -1.65 -0.39
C LEU A 62 -12.44 -2.10 0.21
N LYS A 63 -13.11 -3.11 -0.39
CA LYS A 63 -14.33 -3.72 0.17
C LYS A 63 -14.11 -4.36 1.55
N LEU A 64 -12.90 -4.76 1.86
CA LEU A 64 -12.53 -5.26 3.19
C LEU A 64 -12.28 -4.14 4.21
N GLY A 65 -12.39 -2.87 3.80
CA GLY A 65 -12.09 -1.71 4.64
C GLY A 65 -10.60 -1.38 4.75
N MET A 66 -9.75 -2.09 4.02
CA MET A 66 -8.30 -1.89 4.07
C MET A 66 -7.85 -0.69 3.22
N TYR A 67 -6.65 -0.21 3.51
CA TYR A 67 -5.96 0.85 2.78
C TYR A 67 -5.05 0.27 1.69
N ILE A 68 -4.71 1.13 0.72
CA ILE A 68 -3.76 0.83 -0.36
C ILE A 68 -2.55 1.73 -0.18
N GLY A 69 -1.36 1.13 -0.06
CA GLY A 69 -0.09 1.83 0.02
C GLY A 69 0.56 1.95 -1.36
N LEU A 70 0.87 3.19 -1.77
CA LEU A 70 1.57 3.47 -3.02
C LEU A 70 2.86 4.25 -2.76
N GLY A 71 3.94 3.84 -3.39
CA GLY A 71 5.27 4.42 -3.23
C GLY A 71 5.99 4.65 -4.55
N GLY A 72 7.32 4.62 -4.53
CA GLY A 72 8.19 4.93 -5.66
C GLY A 72 7.87 4.24 -6.98
N ALA A 73 7.24 3.06 -6.92
CA ALA A 73 6.84 2.29 -8.10
C ALA A 73 5.95 3.06 -9.08
N VAL A 74 5.11 4.01 -8.60
CA VAL A 74 4.24 4.84 -9.46
C VAL A 74 5.01 5.72 -10.43
N THR A 75 6.28 6.00 -10.12
CA THR A 75 7.15 6.85 -10.95
C THR A 75 7.90 6.08 -12.05
N PHE A 76 7.82 4.73 -12.04
CA PHE A 76 8.62 3.92 -12.94
C PHE A 76 8.08 3.95 -14.36
N LYS A 77 8.98 3.77 -15.34
CA LYS A 77 8.64 3.82 -16.77
C LYS A 77 7.47 2.86 -17.15
N ASN A 78 7.35 1.73 -16.46
CA ASN A 78 6.35 0.71 -16.74
C ASN A 78 5.23 0.69 -15.69
N ALA A 79 4.95 1.81 -15.04
CA ALA A 79 4.02 1.93 -13.93
C ALA A 79 2.52 1.96 -14.32
N LYS A 80 2.13 1.36 -15.46
CA LYS A 80 0.74 1.41 -15.93
C LYS A 80 -0.26 1.00 -14.85
N LYS A 81 -0.14 -0.21 -14.30
CA LYS A 81 -1.05 -0.72 -13.25
C LYS A 81 -1.03 0.13 -11.97
N PRO A 82 0.14 0.48 -11.38
CA PRO A 82 0.18 1.38 -10.22
C PRO A 82 -0.49 2.73 -10.45
N LEU A 83 -0.40 3.30 -11.65
CA LEU A 83 -1.05 4.56 -11.99
C LEU A 83 -2.57 4.42 -12.13
N GLU A 84 -3.07 3.35 -12.77
CA GLU A 84 -4.50 3.04 -12.82
C GLU A 84 -5.10 2.85 -11.40
N VAL A 85 -4.35 2.21 -10.50
CA VAL A 85 -4.75 2.06 -9.10
C VAL A 85 -4.70 3.39 -8.37
N ALA A 86 -3.66 4.20 -8.60
CA ALA A 86 -3.54 5.54 -8.01
C ALA A 86 -4.70 6.47 -8.39
N GLU A 87 -5.18 6.37 -9.62
CA GLU A 87 -6.35 7.12 -10.09
C GLU A 87 -7.66 6.65 -9.43
N TYR A 88 -7.77 5.32 -9.23
CA TYR A 88 -8.99 4.68 -8.77
C TYR A 88 -9.22 4.77 -7.24
N VAL A 89 -8.16 4.62 -6.42
CA VAL A 89 -8.28 4.49 -4.96
C VAL A 89 -8.90 5.76 -4.35
N PRO A 90 -9.94 5.66 -3.51
CA PRO A 90 -10.49 6.81 -2.78
C PRO A 90 -9.41 7.51 -1.94
N GLU A 91 -9.47 8.82 -1.86
CA GLU A 91 -8.47 9.63 -1.15
C GLU A 91 -8.35 9.24 0.33
N ASP A 92 -9.46 8.90 0.97
CA ASP A 92 -9.54 8.47 2.36
C ASP A 92 -9.08 7.03 2.60
N ARG A 93 -8.59 6.33 1.58
CA ARG A 93 -8.06 4.95 1.62
C ARG A 93 -6.67 4.82 1.03
N LEU A 94 -6.04 5.92 0.64
CA LEU A 94 -4.69 5.95 0.09
C LEU A 94 -3.67 6.25 1.19
N LEU A 95 -2.60 5.45 1.24
CA LEU A 95 -1.39 5.75 2.01
C LEU A 95 -0.21 5.97 1.07
N LEU A 96 0.68 6.86 1.45
CA LEU A 96 1.95 7.07 0.79
C LEU A 96 3.07 6.37 1.55
N GLU A 97 4.01 5.80 0.83
CA GLU A 97 5.15 5.08 1.39
C GLU A 97 6.40 5.22 0.55
N THR A 98 7.52 4.69 1.01
CA THR A 98 8.80 4.73 0.27
C THR A 98 9.41 3.36 0.03
N ASP A 99 9.16 2.39 0.91
CA ASP A 99 9.86 1.09 0.97
C ASP A 99 11.39 1.26 1.06
N CYS A 100 11.84 2.37 1.66
CA CYS A 100 13.27 2.65 1.80
C CYS A 100 13.99 1.57 2.62
N PRO A 101 15.22 1.21 2.28
CA PRO A 101 16.14 1.85 1.33
C PRO A 101 15.98 1.41 -0.14
N TYR A 102 14.91 0.69 -0.47
CA TYR A 102 14.61 0.18 -1.80
C TYR A 102 13.64 1.09 -2.56
N MET A 103 13.30 0.74 -3.80
CA MET A 103 12.23 1.32 -4.60
C MET A 103 12.33 2.83 -4.83
N SER A 104 13.57 3.38 -4.90
CA SER A 104 13.79 4.82 -5.16
C SER A 104 12.97 5.32 -6.35
N PRO A 105 12.21 6.43 -6.19
CA PRO A 105 11.44 7.00 -7.29
C PRO A 105 12.35 7.59 -8.38
N VAL A 106 11.78 7.86 -9.56
CA VAL A 106 12.45 8.67 -10.58
C VAL A 106 12.50 10.12 -10.06
N PRO A 107 13.67 10.84 -10.23
CA PRO A 107 14.85 10.49 -11.03
C PRO A 107 15.94 9.69 -10.28
N PHE A 108 15.69 9.22 -9.07
CA PHE A 108 16.71 8.62 -8.19
C PHE A 108 16.88 7.10 -8.36
N ARG A 109 16.35 6.51 -9.45
CA ARG A 109 16.50 5.08 -9.73
C ARG A 109 17.95 4.62 -9.64
N GLY A 110 18.16 3.47 -8.95
CA GLY A 110 19.52 2.91 -8.74
C GLY A 110 20.31 3.53 -7.58
N ARG A 111 19.78 4.55 -6.92
CA ARG A 111 20.35 5.10 -5.68
C ARG A 111 19.63 4.54 -4.46
N ARG A 112 20.23 4.69 -3.29
CA ARG A 112 19.57 4.37 -2.02
C ARG A 112 18.37 5.29 -1.81
N ASN A 113 17.22 4.70 -1.48
CA ASN A 113 16.01 5.44 -1.16
C ASN A 113 16.04 5.98 0.27
N SER A 114 15.30 7.04 0.52
CA SER A 114 15.09 7.65 1.84
C SER A 114 13.66 8.19 1.96
N SER A 115 13.19 8.42 3.19
CA SER A 115 11.81 8.85 3.45
C SER A 115 11.47 10.20 2.80
N GLU A 116 12.44 11.11 2.64
CA GLU A 116 12.25 12.41 2.00
C GLU A 116 11.82 12.30 0.52
N LEU A 117 12.18 11.18 -0.16
CA LEU A 117 11.84 10.96 -1.55
C LEU A 117 10.36 10.60 -1.77
N ILE A 118 9.56 10.50 -0.70
CA ILE A 118 8.10 10.30 -0.77
C ILE A 118 7.42 11.41 -1.58
N ALA A 119 7.97 12.62 -1.57
CA ALA A 119 7.45 13.76 -2.32
C ALA A 119 7.31 13.48 -3.82
N TYR A 120 8.28 12.78 -4.42
CA TYR A 120 8.24 12.43 -5.85
C TYR A 120 7.13 11.43 -6.18
N SER A 121 6.83 10.52 -5.26
CA SER A 121 5.69 9.60 -5.39
C SER A 121 4.37 10.37 -5.30
N ALA A 122 4.27 11.30 -4.33
CA ALA A 122 3.10 12.14 -4.14
C ALA A 122 2.83 13.04 -5.34
N GLU A 123 3.87 13.71 -5.89
CA GLU A 123 3.78 14.52 -7.09
C GLU A 123 3.24 13.71 -8.28
N LYS A 124 3.77 12.50 -8.48
CA LYS A 124 3.32 11.65 -9.59
C LYS A 124 1.87 11.18 -9.43
N ILE A 125 1.45 10.83 -8.22
CA ILE A 125 0.06 10.44 -7.93
C ILE A 125 -0.87 11.64 -8.09
N ALA A 126 -0.47 12.82 -7.59
CA ALA A 126 -1.25 14.06 -7.71
C ALA A 126 -1.44 14.47 -9.17
N GLU A 127 -0.40 14.34 -10.01
CA GLU A 127 -0.49 14.55 -11.47
C GLU A 127 -1.62 13.71 -12.10
N VAL A 128 -1.63 12.41 -11.80
CA VAL A 128 -2.63 11.47 -12.36
C VAL A 128 -4.04 11.74 -11.84
N ARG A 129 -4.14 12.15 -10.58
CA ARG A 129 -5.42 12.47 -9.92
C ARG A 129 -5.91 13.90 -10.19
N HIS A 130 -5.13 14.72 -10.90
CA HIS A 130 -5.42 16.13 -11.12
C HIS A 130 -5.69 16.93 -9.83
N THR A 131 -4.87 16.66 -8.80
CA THR A 131 -4.97 17.29 -7.47
C THR A 131 -3.63 17.90 -7.05
N ASP A 132 -3.62 18.61 -5.92
CA ASP A 132 -2.40 19.18 -5.34
C ASP A 132 -1.61 18.14 -4.57
N ALA A 133 -0.29 18.09 -4.76
CA ALA A 133 0.57 17.10 -4.11
C ALA A 133 0.64 17.28 -2.58
N GLN A 134 0.63 18.53 -2.09
CA GLN A 134 0.63 18.80 -0.66
C GLN A 134 -0.70 18.39 -0.02
N GLN A 135 -1.82 18.61 -0.69
CA GLN A 135 -3.12 18.13 -0.24
C GLN A 135 -3.12 16.60 -0.14
N LEU A 136 -2.60 15.91 -1.16
CA LEU A 136 -2.51 14.45 -1.16
C LEU A 136 -1.64 13.92 -0.01
N ILE A 137 -0.50 14.57 0.27
CA ILE A 137 0.37 14.22 1.41
C ILE A 137 -0.38 14.39 2.73
N ASN A 138 -1.10 15.50 2.90
CA ASN A 138 -1.86 15.76 4.11
C ASN A 138 -2.96 14.72 4.32
N SER A 139 -3.74 14.41 3.29
CA SER A 139 -4.79 13.37 3.35
C SER A 139 -4.21 11.99 3.66
N ALA A 140 -3.08 11.63 3.05
CA ALA A 140 -2.41 10.36 3.33
C ALA A 140 -1.86 10.30 4.76
N ALA A 141 -1.34 11.41 5.30
CA ALA A 141 -0.89 11.50 6.67
C ALA A 141 -2.06 11.33 7.67
N GLU A 142 -3.20 11.96 7.41
CA GLU A 142 -4.42 11.78 8.21
C GLU A 142 -4.93 10.33 8.16
N ASN A 143 -4.89 9.71 7.00
CA ASN A 143 -5.23 8.30 6.83
C ASN A 143 -4.31 7.39 7.65
N ALA A 144 -2.99 7.67 7.65
CA ALA A 144 -2.02 6.92 8.44
C ALA A 144 -2.28 7.08 9.94
N ARG A 145 -2.52 8.32 10.42
CA ARG A 145 -2.88 8.56 11.82
C ARG A 145 -4.12 7.80 12.23
N ARG A 146 -5.15 7.81 11.38
CA ARG A 146 -6.40 7.09 11.62
C ARG A 146 -6.21 5.58 11.66
N LEU A 147 -5.43 5.02 10.72
CA LEU A 147 -5.21 3.57 10.64
C LEU A 147 -4.36 3.06 11.80
N PHE A 148 -3.27 3.77 12.12
CA PHE A 148 -2.28 3.32 13.10
C PHE A 148 -2.50 3.92 14.51
N GLU A 149 -3.56 4.73 14.68
CA GLU A 149 -3.93 5.37 15.96
C GLU A 149 -2.75 6.15 16.58
N ILE A 150 -2.01 6.89 15.73
CA ILE A 150 -0.85 7.70 16.12
C ILE A 150 -1.19 9.21 16.04
N GLU A 151 -0.56 10.02 16.93
CA GLU A 151 -0.71 11.48 16.98
C GLU A 151 0.03 12.22 15.85
#